data_b963abb651213ad34b184f614c606b1c
#
_entry.id   b963abb651213ad34b184f614c606b1c
#
_cell.length_a   1.000
_cell.length_b   1.000
_cell.length_c   1.000
_cell.angle_alpha   90.00
_cell.angle_beta   90.00
_cell.angle_gamma   90.00
#
_symmetry.space_group_name_H-M   'P 1'
#
loop_
_entity.id
_entity.type
_entity.pdbx_description
1 polymer ?
#
loop_
_entity_poly.entity_id
_entity_poly.type
_entity_poly.pdbx_seq_one_letter_code
_entity_poly.pdbx_strand_id
1 'polypeptide(L)'
;MAFLDEALLDDPAHLASCDSRETVRALATAGAQVREAISLFEDAAVHRLTRGDRPRAVVVASLGGSAVVADVLGMLAEPGSPVPVTVRRNVP
;
A
#
# COMPACT_ATOMS: atom_id res chain seq x y z
N MET A 1 -27.15 2.95 13.93
CA MET A 1 -26.38 3.27 12.73
C MET A 1 -26.30 4.78 12.59
N ALA A 2 -25.10 5.33 12.66
CA ALA A 2 -24.94 6.76 12.43
C ALA A 2 -25.06 7.01 10.92
N PHE A 3 -26.05 7.80 10.56
CA PHE A 3 -26.13 8.28 9.18
C PHE A 3 -25.01 9.30 8.95
N LEU A 4 -24.31 9.15 7.85
CA LEU A 4 -23.36 10.17 7.41
C LEU A 4 -24.14 11.44 7.12
N ASP A 5 -23.92 12.46 7.93
CA ASP A 5 -24.40 13.81 7.64
C ASP A 5 -23.46 14.39 6.57
N GLU A 6 -24.01 14.61 5.38
CA GLU A 6 -23.23 15.18 4.28
C GLU A 6 -22.64 16.55 4.62
N ALA A 7 -23.32 17.32 5.47
CA ALA A 7 -22.83 18.61 5.95
C ALA A 7 -21.51 18.49 6.73
N LEU A 8 -21.20 17.32 7.30
CA LEU A 8 -19.96 17.05 8.00
C LEU A 8 -18.75 17.11 7.08
N LEU A 9 -18.92 16.72 5.82
CA LEU A 9 -17.84 16.71 4.83
C LEU A 9 -17.41 18.13 4.44
N ASP A 10 -18.30 19.10 4.60
CA ASP A 10 -18.03 20.49 4.28
C ASP A 10 -17.50 21.30 5.48
N ASP A 11 -17.39 20.67 6.65
CA ASP A 11 -16.87 21.30 7.87
C ASP A 11 -15.56 20.65 8.30
N PRO A 12 -14.41 21.20 7.91
CA PRO A 12 -13.09 20.63 8.25
C PRO A 12 -12.82 20.51 9.74
N ALA A 13 -13.32 21.46 10.54
CA ALA A 13 -13.11 21.46 11.98
C ALA A 13 -13.88 20.31 12.65
N HIS A 14 -15.13 20.11 12.24
CA HIS A 14 -15.93 19.02 12.76
C HIS A 14 -15.39 17.66 12.29
N LEU A 15 -14.98 17.55 11.03
CA LEU A 15 -14.34 16.35 10.50
C LEU A 15 -13.10 15.98 11.32
N ALA A 16 -12.23 16.95 11.60
CA ALA A 16 -11.03 16.75 12.41
C ALA A 16 -11.35 16.29 13.83
N SER A 17 -12.44 16.81 14.43
CA SER A 17 -12.86 16.41 15.77
C SER A 17 -13.34 14.97 15.85
N CYS A 18 -13.83 14.41 14.74
CA CYS A 18 -14.28 13.02 14.63
C CYS A 18 -13.15 12.05 14.26
N ASP A 19 -12.02 12.56 13.80
CA ASP A 19 -10.89 11.75 13.31
C ASP A 19 -9.91 11.44 14.45
N SER A 20 -10.30 10.54 15.34
CA SER A 20 -9.52 10.15 16.51
C SER A 20 -8.19 9.47 16.17
N ARG A 21 -8.05 8.93 14.98
CA ARG A 21 -6.83 8.24 14.50
C ARG A 21 -6.01 9.06 13.53
N GLU A 22 -6.35 10.33 13.36
CA GLU A 22 -5.66 11.24 12.44
C GLU A 22 -5.54 10.70 11.00
N THR A 23 -6.58 10.03 10.52
CA THR A 23 -6.61 9.42 9.19
C THR A 23 -6.47 10.45 8.08
N VAL A 24 -7.08 11.62 8.24
CA VAL A 24 -6.96 12.72 7.27
C VAL A 24 -5.51 13.18 7.14
N ARG A 25 -4.78 13.27 8.24
CA ARG A 25 -3.36 13.62 8.23
C ARG A 25 -2.52 12.54 7.54
N ALA A 26 -2.81 11.27 7.82
CA ALA A 26 -2.13 10.16 7.17
C ALA A 26 -2.34 10.21 5.65
N LEU A 27 -3.55 10.46 5.19
CA LEU A 27 -3.85 10.61 3.76
C LEU A 27 -3.15 11.84 3.16
N ALA A 28 -3.08 12.95 3.87
CA ALA A 28 -2.40 14.16 3.41
C ALA A 28 -0.89 13.95 3.22
N THR A 29 -0.28 13.02 3.94
CA THR A 29 1.14 12.69 3.82
C THR A 29 1.45 11.60 2.79
N ALA A 30 0.45 11.05 2.12
CA ALA A 30 0.63 9.94 1.19
C ALA A 30 1.65 10.25 0.07
N GLY A 31 1.59 11.45 -0.51
CA GLY A 31 2.55 11.88 -1.54
C GLY A 31 3.99 11.93 -1.03
N ALA A 32 4.19 12.39 0.19
CA ALA A 32 5.52 12.41 0.81
C ALA A 32 6.03 10.99 1.06
N GLN A 33 5.16 10.08 1.48
CA GLN A 33 5.50 8.66 1.67
C GLN A 33 5.92 7.99 0.36
N VAL A 34 5.26 8.30 -0.74
CA VAL A 34 5.64 7.78 -2.06
C VAL A 34 7.04 8.28 -2.46
N ARG A 35 7.33 9.56 -2.27
CA ARG A 35 8.66 10.12 -2.57
C ARG A 35 9.74 9.50 -1.70
N GLU A 36 9.48 9.31 -0.42
CA GLU A 36 10.38 8.64 0.49
C GLU A 36 10.63 7.19 0.07
N ALA A 37 9.59 6.46 -0.32
CA ALA A 37 9.72 5.08 -0.80
C ALA A 37 10.59 4.98 -2.04
N ILE A 38 10.48 5.92 -2.98
CA ILE A 38 11.33 5.98 -4.18
C ILE A 38 12.79 6.18 -3.79
N SER A 39 13.06 7.11 -2.87
CA SER A 39 14.42 7.36 -2.38
C SER A 39 15.01 6.12 -1.70
N LEU A 40 14.25 5.47 -0.84
CA LEU A 40 14.67 4.24 -0.17
C LEU A 40 14.93 3.11 -1.18
N PHE A 41 14.15 3.01 -2.22
CA PHE A 41 14.34 2.04 -3.29
C PHE A 41 15.67 2.27 -4.03
N GLU A 42 15.99 3.53 -4.33
CA GLU A 42 17.24 3.90 -4.98
C GLU A 42 18.45 3.58 -4.07
N ASP A 43 18.37 3.93 -2.79
CA ASP A 43 19.42 3.72 -1.80
C ASP A 43 19.64 2.23 -1.48
N ALA A 44 18.60 1.43 -1.52
CA ALA A 44 18.66 0.01 -1.20
C ALA A 44 19.38 -0.84 -2.27
N ALA A 45 19.81 -0.24 -3.35
CA ALA A 45 20.52 -0.92 -4.44
C ALA A 45 19.76 -2.15 -4.97
N VAL A 46 18.45 -2.03 -5.10
CA VAL A 46 17.56 -3.11 -5.57
C VAL A 46 17.94 -3.62 -6.95
N HIS A 47 18.64 -2.79 -7.74
CA HIS A 47 19.19 -3.18 -9.03
C HIS A 47 20.08 -4.44 -8.97
N ARG A 48 20.65 -4.75 -7.80
CA ARG A 48 21.42 -5.99 -7.60
C ARG A 48 20.55 -7.24 -7.75
N LEU A 49 19.27 -7.13 -7.46
CA LEU A 49 18.33 -8.25 -7.58
C LEU A 49 18.06 -8.61 -9.06
N THR A 50 18.25 -7.66 -9.97
CA THR A 50 18.02 -7.89 -11.40
C THR A 50 19.12 -8.73 -12.06
N ARG A 51 20.26 -8.91 -11.38
CA ARG A 51 21.40 -9.67 -11.87
C ARG A 51 21.41 -11.11 -11.36
N GLY A 52 20.54 -11.43 -10.42
CA GLY A 52 20.42 -12.78 -9.87
C GLY A 52 19.51 -13.68 -10.70
N ASP A 53 19.36 -14.89 -10.24
CA ASP A 53 18.39 -15.82 -10.81
C ASP A 53 16.97 -15.27 -10.65
N ARG A 54 16.17 -15.47 -11.68
CA ARG A 54 14.77 -15.08 -11.63
C ARG A 54 14.02 -15.93 -10.59
N PRO A 55 13.25 -15.32 -9.68
CA PRO A 55 12.46 -16.10 -8.74
C PRO A 55 11.40 -16.91 -9.47
N ARG A 56 11.02 -18.03 -8.91
CA ARG A 56 9.95 -18.88 -9.45
C ARG A 56 8.58 -18.45 -9.00
N ALA A 57 8.51 -17.76 -7.88
CA ALA A 57 7.29 -17.20 -7.33
C ALA A 57 7.62 -16.03 -6.41
N VAL A 58 6.67 -15.12 -6.27
CA VAL A 58 6.71 -14.03 -5.29
C VAL A 58 5.58 -14.26 -4.30
N VAL A 59 5.90 -14.36 -3.02
CA VAL A 59 4.91 -14.50 -1.95
C VAL A 59 4.91 -13.23 -1.13
N VAL A 60 3.77 -12.58 -1.05
CA VAL A 60 3.57 -11.40 -0.19
C VAL A 60 2.83 -11.85 1.06
N ALA A 61 3.51 -11.81 2.20
CA ALA A 61 2.92 -12.07 3.51
C ALA A 61 2.49 -10.76 4.14
N SER A 62 1.22 -10.63 4.44
CA SER A 62 0.67 -9.38 4.93
C SER A 62 -0.57 -9.61 5.79
N LEU A 63 -0.77 -8.74 6.77
CA LEU A 63 -1.94 -8.71 7.62
C LEU A 63 -2.74 -7.42 7.34
N GLY A 64 -4.06 -7.56 7.25
CA GLY A 64 -4.95 -6.42 7.11
C GLY A 64 -4.84 -5.69 5.77
N GLY A 65 -4.94 -4.36 5.80
CA GLY A 65 -5.02 -3.52 4.62
C GLY A 65 -3.75 -3.49 3.75
N SER A 66 -2.59 -3.82 4.32
CA SER A 66 -1.34 -3.88 3.56
C SER A 66 -1.31 -4.98 2.49
N ALA A 67 -2.23 -5.94 2.56
CA ALA A 67 -2.39 -6.97 1.53
C ALA A 67 -2.80 -6.40 0.15
N VAL A 68 -3.35 -5.19 0.11
CA VAL A 68 -3.68 -4.48 -1.14
C VAL A 68 -2.46 -4.30 -2.04
N VAL A 69 -1.27 -4.12 -1.46
CA VAL A 69 -0.01 -4.02 -2.22
C VAL A 69 0.21 -5.26 -3.09
N ALA A 70 -0.07 -6.43 -2.56
CA ALA A 70 0.07 -7.68 -3.29
C ALA A 70 -0.95 -7.81 -4.43
N ASP A 71 -2.18 -7.35 -4.20
CA ASP A 71 -3.21 -7.34 -5.25
C ASP A 71 -2.81 -6.41 -6.39
N VAL A 72 -2.26 -5.24 -6.10
CA VAL A 72 -1.74 -4.30 -7.11
C VAL A 72 -0.56 -4.92 -7.87
N LEU A 73 0.38 -5.56 -7.17
CA LEU A 73 1.51 -6.23 -7.82
C LEU A 73 1.04 -7.35 -8.76
N GLY A 74 0.03 -8.12 -8.35
CA GLY A 74 -0.58 -9.13 -9.19
C GLY A 74 -1.16 -8.55 -10.48
N MET A 75 -1.88 -7.46 -10.36
CA MET A 75 -2.45 -6.75 -11.52
C MET A 75 -1.38 -6.22 -12.47
N LEU A 76 -0.29 -5.67 -11.95
CA LEU A 76 0.80 -5.14 -12.76
C LEU A 76 1.64 -6.24 -13.42
N ALA A 77 1.72 -7.40 -12.79
CA ALA A 77 2.47 -8.54 -13.32
C ALA A 77 1.72 -9.29 -14.43
N GLU A 78 0.41 -9.31 -14.40
CA GLU A 78 -0.41 -9.94 -15.43
C GLU A 78 -0.64 -8.98 -16.64
N PRO A 79 -0.77 -9.50 -17.85
CA PRO A 79 -0.76 -10.89 -18.29
C PRO A 79 0.60 -11.41 -18.76
N GLY A 80 1.67 -10.73 -18.59
CA GLY A 80 2.95 -11.08 -19.21
C GLY A 80 4.00 -11.70 -18.29
N SER A 81 3.78 -11.70 -16.97
CA SER A 81 4.77 -12.22 -16.05
C SER A 81 4.76 -13.74 -15.97
N PRO A 82 5.91 -14.40 -16.18
CA PRO A 82 6.03 -15.82 -15.95
C PRO A 82 6.11 -16.21 -14.47
N VAL A 83 6.15 -15.22 -13.57
CA VAL A 83 6.31 -15.41 -12.14
C VAL A 83 4.99 -15.14 -11.44
N PRO A 84 4.37 -16.13 -10.79
CA PRO A 84 3.15 -15.92 -10.06
C PRO A 84 3.39 -15.10 -8.79
N VAL A 85 2.44 -14.22 -8.48
CA VAL A 85 2.40 -13.45 -7.24
C VAL A 85 1.27 -13.99 -6.37
N THR A 86 1.62 -14.47 -5.18
CA THR A 86 0.67 -15.06 -4.24
C THR A 86 0.60 -14.23 -2.97
N VAL A 87 -0.60 -14.03 -2.46
CA VAL A 87 -0.84 -13.33 -1.20
C VAL A 87 -1.11 -14.32 -0.08
N ARG A 88 -0.42 -14.15 1.03
CA ARG A 88 -0.69 -14.88 2.28
C ARG A 88 -1.14 -13.88 3.34
N ARG A 89 -2.37 -14.06 3.80
CA ARG A 89 -3.01 -13.16 4.77
C ARG A 89 -2.93 -13.68 6.20
N ASN A 90 -2.44 -14.87 6.39
CA ASN A 90 -2.30 -15.51 7.70
C ASN A 90 -0.82 -15.70 8.00
N VAL A 91 -0.49 -15.60 9.28
CA VAL A 91 0.81 -16.07 9.76
C VAL A 91 0.79 -17.60 9.69
N PRO A 92 1.77 -18.22 9.09
CA PRO A 92 1.86 -19.68 9.07
C PRO A 92 2.06 -20.26 10.47
#